data_1dcf940cf5fdf5cee7c022e9f1cedcf0
#
_entry.id   1dcf940cf5fdf5cee7c022e9f1cedcf0
#
_cell.length_a   1.000
_cell.length_b   1.000
_cell.length_c   1.000
_cell.angle_alpha   90.00
_cell.angle_beta   90.00
_cell.angle_gamma   90.00
#
_symmetry.space_group_name_H-M   'P 1'
#
loop_
_entity.id
_entity.type
_entity.pdbx_description
1 polymer ?
#
loop_
_entity_poly.entity_id
_entity_poly.type
_entity_poly.pdbx_seq_one_letter_code
_entity_poly.pdbx_strand_id
1 'polypeptide(L)'
;MCGRYGLTGLYPLDNKVDLAADDVSLSIFKGNVGMMNEAVAVIANLTPFRGPSADPGTAFELGYMAGRGKLCLGYSNDGSIYVDRVRRAGEVRPGATGLVDAQGLAVEDFALSDNLMLVHTLDLYKCPLVTPRLPPLDLWYDLTAFEACVRAATERLYRTRA
;
A
#
# COMPACT_ATOMS: atom_id res chain seq x y z
N MET A 1 -1.66 -14.35 10.91
CA MET A 1 -2.81 -13.48 11.18
C MET A 1 -4.01 -13.84 10.29
N CYS A 2 -3.90 -13.83 8.99
CA CYS A 2 -5.02 -14.13 8.05
C CYS A 2 -5.82 -15.38 8.40
N GLY A 3 -5.17 -16.50 8.76
CA GLY A 3 -5.83 -17.75 9.12
C GLY A 3 -6.81 -17.66 10.31
N ARG A 4 -6.60 -16.75 11.25
CA ARG A 4 -7.55 -16.51 12.35
C ARG A 4 -8.90 -15.97 11.87
N TYR A 5 -8.91 -15.37 10.69
CA TYR A 5 -10.07 -14.75 10.04
C TYR A 5 -10.57 -15.56 8.84
N GLY A 6 -10.13 -16.82 8.69
CA GLY A 6 -10.56 -17.71 7.61
C GLY A 6 -9.99 -17.35 6.22
N LEU A 7 -8.92 -16.56 6.17
CA LEU A 7 -8.24 -16.17 4.93
C LEU A 7 -6.88 -16.87 4.81
N THR A 8 -6.51 -17.22 3.60
CA THR A 8 -5.12 -17.61 3.28
C THR A 8 -4.36 -16.38 2.83
N GLY A 9 -3.28 -16.03 3.54
CA GLY A 9 -2.37 -14.97 3.12
C GLY A 9 -1.38 -15.51 2.09
N LEU A 10 -1.19 -14.76 1.00
CA LEU A 10 -0.12 -14.96 0.04
C LEU A 10 0.90 -13.84 0.28
N TYR A 11 2.15 -14.20 0.47
CA TYR A 11 3.21 -13.24 0.77
C TYR A 11 4.35 -13.37 -0.23
N PRO A 12 4.83 -12.28 -0.84
CA PRO A 12 5.82 -12.33 -1.91
C PRO A 12 7.10 -13.11 -1.56
N LEU A 13 7.53 -13.06 -0.29
CA LEU A 13 8.72 -13.78 0.16
C LEU A 13 8.50 -15.30 0.36
N ASP A 14 7.26 -15.78 0.29
CA ASP A 14 6.95 -17.21 0.33
C ASP A 14 7.15 -17.88 -1.05
N ASN A 15 7.39 -17.08 -2.10
CA ASN A 15 7.68 -17.58 -3.43
C ASN A 15 9.00 -18.35 -3.44
N LYS A 16 8.93 -19.58 -3.93
CA LYS A 16 10.14 -20.37 -4.25
C LYS A 16 10.76 -19.82 -5.53
N VAL A 17 11.69 -18.90 -5.38
CA VAL A 17 12.45 -18.33 -6.50
C VAL A 17 13.64 -19.25 -6.78
N ASP A 18 13.82 -19.64 -8.03
CA ASP A 18 15.05 -20.29 -8.47
C ASP A 18 16.15 -19.22 -8.56
N LEU A 19 17.03 -19.22 -7.56
CA LEU A 19 18.19 -18.31 -7.49
C LEU A 19 19.28 -18.66 -8.50
N ALA A 20 19.20 -19.81 -9.16
CA ALA A 20 20.11 -20.24 -10.22
C ALA A 20 19.58 -19.88 -11.64
N ALA A 21 18.40 -19.27 -11.74
CA ALA A 21 17.85 -18.83 -13.02
C ALA A 21 18.73 -17.74 -13.66
N ASP A 22 18.80 -17.70 -14.98
CA ASP A 22 19.55 -16.68 -15.75
C ASP A 22 19.08 -15.25 -15.43
N ASP A 23 17.79 -15.06 -15.11
CA ASP A 23 17.20 -13.80 -14.67
C ASP A 23 16.34 -14.00 -13.42
N VAL A 24 16.99 -13.88 -12.27
CA VAL A 24 16.34 -13.99 -10.94
C VAL A 24 15.28 -12.92 -10.76
N SER A 25 15.54 -11.67 -11.20
CA SER A 25 14.62 -10.56 -11.03
C SER A 25 13.31 -10.77 -11.79
N LEU A 26 13.40 -11.25 -13.02
CA LEU A 26 12.22 -11.60 -13.82
C LEU A 26 11.45 -12.79 -13.22
N SER A 27 12.15 -13.74 -12.64
CA SER A 27 11.54 -14.89 -11.95
C SER A 27 10.72 -14.44 -10.73
N ILE A 28 11.27 -13.53 -9.91
CA ILE A 28 10.55 -12.90 -8.79
C ILE A 28 9.31 -12.16 -9.29
N PHE A 29 9.46 -11.32 -10.30
CA PHE A 29 8.35 -10.57 -10.89
C PHE A 29 7.23 -11.50 -11.36
N LYS A 30 7.55 -12.55 -12.12
CA LYS A 30 6.57 -13.53 -12.59
C LYS A 30 5.86 -14.24 -11.44
N GLY A 31 6.59 -14.61 -10.38
CA GLY A 31 6.03 -15.21 -9.19
C GLY A 31 5.02 -14.28 -8.48
N ASN A 32 5.39 -13.00 -8.31
CA ASN A 32 4.50 -12.01 -7.70
C ASN A 32 3.24 -11.77 -8.56
N VAL A 33 3.39 -11.66 -9.88
CA VAL A 33 2.25 -11.54 -10.80
C VAL A 33 1.34 -12.78 -10.73
N GLY A 34 1.94 -13.97 -10.64
CA GLY A 34 1.20 -15.22 -10.43
C GLY A 34 0.34 -15.17 -9.17
N MET A 35 0.94 -14.81 -8.04
CA MET A 35 0.20 -14.65 -6.76
C MET A 35 -0.92 -13.60 -6.86
N MET A 36 -0.64 -12.46 -7.45
CA MET A 36 -1.67 -11.42 -7.66
C MET A 36 -2.82 -11.93 -8.53
N ASN A 37 -2.55 -12.78 -9.52
CA ASN A 37 -3.60 -13.39 -10.34
C ASN A 37 -4.49 -14.35 -9.56
N GLU A 38 -3.93 -15.12 -8.63
CA GLU A 38 -4.65 -16.06 -7.76
C GLU A 38 -5.41 -15.37 -6.63
N ALA A 39 -4.84 -14.31 -6.06
CA ALA A 39 -5.41 -13.58 -4.94
C ALA A 39 -6.78 -12.96 -5.32
N VAL A 40 -7.71 -12.94 -4.38
CA VAL A 40 -9.04 -12.29 -4.52
C VAL A 40 -9.05 -10.87 -3.97
N ALA A 41 -8.08 -10.52 -3.16
CA ALA A 41 -7.91 -9.20 -2.55
C ALA A 41 -6.43 -8.87 -2.36
N VAL A 42 -6.12 -7.59 -2.25
CA VAL A 42 -4.82 -7.08 -1.79
C VAL A 42 -5.00 -6.26 -0.53
N ILE A 43 -4.04 -6.38 0.39
CA ILE A 43 -3.87 -5.46 1.52
C ILE A 43 -2.49 -4.81 1.35
N ALA A 44 -2.49 -3.59 0.83
CA ALA A 44 -1.28 -2.84 0.53
C ALA A 44 -0.73 -2.14 1.79
N ASN A 45 0.55 -2.33 2.08
CA ASN A 45 1.25 -1.55 3.11
C ASN A 45 1.76 -0.25 2.48
N LEU A 46 1.05 0.85 2.74
CA LEU A 46 1.41 2.19 2.27
C LEU A 46 2.19 2.99 3.32
N THR A 47 2.80 2.34 4.31
CA THR A 47 3.75 2.99 5.20
C THR A 47 4.92 3.52 4.38
N PRO A 48 5.32 4.80 4.55
CA PRO A 48 6.40 5.41 3.76
C PRO A 48 7.67 4.58 3.76
N PHE A 49 8.26 4.36 2.59
CA PHE A 49 9.44 3.52 2.42
C PHE A 49 10.50 4.20 1.57
N ARG A 50 11.70 4.42 2.13
CA ARG A 50 12.82 5.10 1.47
C ARG A 50 12.51 6.51 0.95
N GLY A 51 11.50 7.16 1.51
CA GLY A 51 11.06 8.50 1.12
C GLY A 51 9.71 8.84 1.73
N PRO A 52 9.07 9.93 1.31
CA PRO A 52 7.79 10.38 1.87
C PRO A 52 6.56 9.57 1.41
N SER A 53 6.72 8.68 0.45
CA SER A 53 5.63 7.87 -0.14
C SER A 53 5.84 6.38 0.08
N ALA A 54 4.83 5.59 -0.23
CA ALA A 54 4.85 4.13 -0.20
C ALA A 54 5.90 3.55 -1.16
N ASP A 55 6.23 2.27 -0.98
CA ASP A 55 7.12 1.54 -1.89
C ASP A 55 6.54 1.47 -3.31
N PRO A 56 7.35 1.76 -4.36
CA PRO A 56 6.90 1.70 -5.75
C PRO A 56 6.38 0.32 -6.18
N GLY A 57 6.95 -0.77 -5.63
CA GLY A 57 6.47 -2.14 -5.89
C GLY A 57 5.05 -2.32 -5.34
N THR A 58 4.81 -1.89 -4.11
CA THR A 58 3.48 -1.91 -3.49
C THR A 58 2.48 -1.05 -4.27
N ALA A 59 2.91 0.13 -4.76
CA ALA A 59 2.07 0.98 -5.61
C ALA A 59 1.66 0.28 -6.91
N PHE A 60 2.62 -0.41 -7.57
CA PHE A 60 2.34 -1.22 -8.76
C PHE A 60 1.35 -2.36 -8.45
N GLU A 61 1.58 -3.10 -7.37
CA GLU A 61 0.73 -4.23 -6.96
C GLU A 61 -0.70 -3.79 -6.68
N LEU A 62 -0.88 -2.68 -5.95
CA LEU A 62 -2.19 -2.09 -5.69
C LEU A 62 -2.91 -1.71 -6.99
N GLY A 63 -2.21 -0.99 -7.89
CA GLY A 63 -2.76 -0.60 -9.19
C GLY A 63 -3.10 -1.80 -10.08
N TYR A 64 -2.25 -2.83 -10.10
CA TYR A 64 -2.48 -4.06 -10.84
C TYR A 64 -3.76 -4.78 -10.35
N MET A 65 -3.91 -4.94 -9.04
CA MET A 65 -5.07 -5.58 -8.44
C MET A 65 -6.35 -4.78 -8.68
N ALA A 66 -6.29 -3.47 -8.56
CA ALA A 66 -7.40 -2.57 -8.85
C ALA A 66 -7.83 -2.67 -10.32
N GLY A 67 -6.89 -2.63 -11.26
CA GLY A 67 -7.16 -2.78 -12.70
C GLY A 67 -7.77 -4.12 -13.08
N ARG A 68 -7.61 -5.13 -12.24
CA ARG A 68 -8.26 -6.44 -12.39
C ARG A 68 -9.61 -6.56 -11.65
N GLY A 69 -10.11 -5.48 -11.07
CA GLY A 69 -11.37 -5.44 -10.34
C GLY A 69 -11.35 -6.24 -9.03
N LYS A 70 -10.18 -6.50 -8.46
CA LYS A 70 -10.05 -7.24 -7.20
C LYS A 70 -10.19 -6.31 -6.00
N LEU A 71 -10.64 -6.83 -4.86
CA LEU A 71 -10.82 -6.06 -3.64
C LEU A 71 -9.47 -5.48 -3.18
N CYS A 72 -9.42 -4.16 -3.04
CA CYS A 72 -8.24 -3.42 -2.60
C CYS A 72 -8.47 -2.82 -1.22
N LEU A 73 -7.56 -3.13 -0.30
CA LEU A 73 -7.46 -2.53 1.03
C LEU A 73 -6.03 -2.02 1.22
N GLY A 74 -5.86 -1.05 2.10
CA GLY A 74 -4.53 -0.51 2.40
C GLY A 74 -4.44 0.02 3.82
N TYR A 75 -3.22 0.03 4.34
CA TYR A 75 -2.92 0.61 5.63
C TYR A 75 -1.59 1.37 5.58
N SER A 76 -1.44 2.32 6.49
CA SER A 76 -0.16 2.96 6.77
C SER A 76 0.02 3.09 8.27
N ASN A 77 1.18 2.73 8.78
CA ASN A 77 1.54 2.94 10.18
C ASN A 77 2.01 4.38 10.46
N ASP A 78 2.26 5.19 9.42
CA ASP A 78 2.42 6.64 9.53
C ASP A 78 1.10 7.33 9.15
N GLY A 79 0.41 7.90 10.15
CA GLY A 79 -0.86 8.61 9.96
C GLY A 79 -0.72 10.05 9.46
N SER A 80 0.49 10.55 9.19
CA SER A 80 0.70 11.90 8.69
C SER A 80 0.32 12.03 7.21
N ILE A 81 -0.06 13.24 6.80
CA ILE A 81 -0.33 13.54 5.40
C ILE A 81 0.96 13.62 4.58
N TYR A 82 0.86 13.37 3.29
CA TYR A 82 1.98 13.29 2.37
C TYR A 82 2.86 14.56 2.37
N VAL A 83 2.24 15.73 2.24
CA VAL A 83 2.97 17.00 2.20
C VAL A 83 3.80 17.27 3.46
N ASP A 84 3.33 16.83 4.64
CA ASP A 84 4.08 17.00 5.88
C ASP A 84 5.29 16.06 5.95
N ARG A 85 5.19 14.89 5.35
CA ARG A 85 6.34 14.00 5.19
C ARG A 85 7.39 14.58 4.25
N VAL A 86 6.95 15.17 3.14
CA VAL A 86 7.86 15.86 2.22
C VAL A 86 8.57 17.03 2.93
N ARG A 87 7.85 17.85 3.72
CA ARG A 87 8.42 18.94 4.52
C ARG A 87 9.43 18.46 5.56
N ARG A 88 9.20 17.29 6.15
CA ARG A 88 10.19 16.69 7.09
C ARG A 88 11.43 16.17 6.37
N ALA A 89 11.31 15.77 5.12
CA ALA A 89 12.41 15.27 4.31
C ALA A 89 13.25 16.38 3.66
N GLY A 90 12.69 17.58 3.45
CA GLY A 90 13.38 18.68 2.81
C GLY A 90 12.56 19.96 2.71
N GLU A 91 13.13 20.95 2.02
CA GLU A 91 12.47 22.24 1.78
C GLU A 91 11.24 22.07 0.89
N VAL A 92 10.13 22.70 1.30
CA VAL A 92 8.92 22.85 0.49
C VAL A 92 8.51 24.32 0.55
N ARG A 93 8.33 24.94 -0.62
CA ARG A 93 8.00 26.36 -0.75
C ARG A 93 6.89 26.59 -1.76
N PRO A 94 6.21 27.76 -1.73
CA PRO A 94 5.28 28.14 -2.78
C PRO A 94 5.95 28.22 -4.15
N GLY A 95 5.31 27.64 -5.17
CA GLY A 95 5.63 27.75 -6.58
C GLY A 95 4.55 28.50 -7.33
N ALA A 96 4.62 28.54 -8.66
CA ALA A 96 3.66 29.27 -9.51
C ALA A 96 2.24 28.69 -9.45
N THR A 97 2.10 27.37 -9.29
CA THR A 97 0.81 26.67 -9.36
C THR A 97 0.54 25.76 -8.16
N GLY A 98 1.29 25.90 -7.08
CA GLY A 98 1.20 25.07 -5.87
C GLY A 98 2.51 24.98 -5.14
N LEU A 99 2.69 23.94 -4.33
CA LEU A 99 3.94 23.72 -3.59
C LEU A 99 4.99 23.04 -4.50
N VAL A 100 6.25 23.39 -4.27
CA VAL A 100 7.40 22.75 -4.90
C VAL A 100 8.46 22.40 -3.86
N ASP A 101 9.25 21.35 -4.14
CA ASP A 101 10.41 20.97 -3.34
C ASP A 101 11.65 21.83 -3.66
N ALA A 102 12.79 21.48 -3.04
CA ALA A 102 14.07 22.18 -3.26
C ALA A 102 14.54 22.13 -4.72
N GLN A 103 14.16 21.09 -5.47
CA GLN A 103 14.48 20.91 -6.90
C GLN A 103 13.50 21.63 -7.83
N GLY A 104 12.41 22.21 -7.29
CA GLY A 104 11.36 22.86 -8.06
C GLY A 104 10.31 21.89 -8.61
N LEU A 105 10.29 20.63 -8.17
CA LEU A 105 9.29 19.66 -8.54
C LEU A 105 8.01 19.87 -7.73
N ALA A 106 6.85 19.68 -8.38
CA ALA A 106 5.55 19.84 -7.74
C ALA A 106 5.33 18.85 -6.59
N VAL A 107 4.82 19.35 -5.46
CA VAL A 107 4.44 18.57 -4.29
C VAL A 107 2.93 18.58 -4.15
N GLU A 108 2.30 17.40 -4.13
CA GLU A 108 0.87 17.28 -3.93
C GLU A 108 0.48 17.76 -2.52
N ASP A 109 -0.54 18.60 -2.43
CA ASP A 109 -1.10 19.10 -1.17
C ASP A 109 -2.64 19.00 -1.20
N PHE A 110 -3.13 17.77 -1.19
CA PHE A 110 -4.56 17.44 -1.18
C PHE A 110 -5.05 16.95 0.19
N ALA A 111 -4.25 17.15 1.24
CA ALA A 111 -4.50 16.60 2.57
C ALA A 111 -4.65 15.05 2.57
N LEU A 112 -4.05 14.37 1.60
CA LEU A 112 -4.06 12.92 1.48
C LEU A 112 -2.85 12.30 2.21
N SER A 113 -3.01 11.04 2.60
CA SER A 113 -1.95 10.28 3.28
C SER A 113 -0.83 9.85 2.35
N ASP A 114 -1.05 9.82 1.05
CA ASP A 114 -0.04 9.50 0.03
C ASP A 114 -0.48 10.05 -1.33
N ASN A 115 0.23 9.73 -2.39
CA ASN A 115 -0.12 10.09 -3.75
C ASN A 115 -1.60 9.81 -4.04
N LEU A 116 -2.26 10.75 -4.71
CA LEU A 116 -3.71 10.70 -4.97
C LEU A 116 -4.16 9.40 -5.64
N MET A 117 -3.35 8.81 -6.52
CA MET A 117 -3.69 7.56 -7.20
C MET A 117 -3.78 6.37 -6.24
N LEU A 118 -2.97 6.35 -5.17
CA LEU A 118 -3.00 5.29 -4.18
C LEU A 118 -4.22 5.42 -3.28
N VAL A 119 -4.45 6.62 -2.74
CA VAL A 119 -5.53 6.86 -1.77
C VAL A 119 -6.89 6.69 -2.44
N HIS A 120 -7.12 7.32 -3.59
CA HIS A 120 -8.40 7.21 -4.29
C HIS A 120 -8.65 5.82 -4.87
N THR A 121 -7.61 5.03 -5.16
CA THR A 121 -7.83 3.61 -5.48
C THR A 121 -8.54 2.88 -4.35
N LEU A 122 -8.15 3.12 -3.08
CA LEU A 122 -8.82 2.51 -1.94
C LEU A 122 -10.26 3.03 -1.76
N ASP A 123 -10.47 4.32 -1.99
CA ASP A 123 -11.81 4.95 -1.90
C ASP A 123 -12.80 4.35 -2.90
N LEU A 124 -12.36 3.99 -4.12
CA LEU A 124 -13.19 3.33 -5.12
C LEU A 124 -13.79 2.01 -4.60
N TYR A 125 -13.06 1.31 -3.74
CA TYR A 125 -13.54 0.07 -3.10
C TYR A 125 -14.28 0.33 -1.78
N LYS A 126 -14.47 1.60 -1.40
CA LYS A 126 -15.04 1.99 -0.08
C LYS A 126 -14.27 1.35 1.09
N CYS A 127 -12.98 1.24 0.94
CA CYS A 127 -12.02 0.74 1.91
C CYS A 127 -10.99 1.84 2.18
N PRO A 128 -11.33 2.90 2.92
CA PRO A 128 -10.40 3.99 3.17
C PRO A 128 -9.13 3.48 3.83
N LEU A 129 -8.03 4.20 3.61
CA LEU A 129 -6.74 3.85 4.21
C LEU A 129 -6.86 3.73 5.73
N VAL A 130 -6.44 2.60 6.27
CA VAL A 130 -6.42 2.37 7.71
C VAL A 130 -5.11 2.91 8.29
N THR A 131 -5.22 3.80 9.26
CA THR A 131 -4.08 4.31 10.02
C THR A 131 -4.30 4.10 11.51
N PRO A 132 -3.24 3.90 12.33
CA PRO A 132 -3.37 3.79 13.76
C PRO A 132 -3.82 5.15 14.36
N ARG A 133 -4.60 5.12 15.44
CA ARG A 133 -5.04 6.34 16.15
C ARG A 133 -3.89 7.08 16.83
N LEU A 134 -2.87 6.36 17.26
CA LEU A 134 -1.65 6.86 17.86
C LEU A 134 -0.46 6.28 17.09
N PRO A 135 0.64 7.04 16.95
CA PRO A 135 1.84 6.50 16.32
C PRO A 135 2.27 5.22 17.02
N PRO A 136 2.53 4.12 16.28
CA PRO A 136 3.01 2.88 16.87
C PRO A 136 4.44 3.06 17.43
N LEU A 137 4.79 2.26 18.43
CA LEU A 137 6.15 2.22 18.97
C LEU A 137 7.17 1.75 17.92
N ASP A 138 6.73 0.86 17.04
CA ASP A 138 7.52 0.35 15.93
C ASP A 138 6.73 0.47 14.62
N LEU A 139 7.20 1.37 13.76
CA LEU A 139 6.55 1.68 12.49
C LEU A 139 6.46 0.47 11.56
N TRP A 140 7.44 -0.45 11.63
CA TRP A 140 7.59 -1.54 10.67
C TRP A 140 6.96 -2.85 11.12
N TYR A 141 6.85 -3.06 12.44
CA TYR A 141 6.38 -4.33 13.01
C TYR A 141 5.01 -4.25 13.70
N ASP A 142 4.40 -3.06 13.77
CA ASP A 142 3.02 -2.94 14.25
C ASP A 142 2.04 -3.49 13.21
N LEU A 143 1.27 -4.49 13.61
CA LEU A 143 0.30 -5.17 12.75
C LEU A 143 -1.16 -4.76 13.04
N THR A 144 -1.40 -3.76 13.88
CA THR A 144 -2.75 -3.35 14.29
C THR A 144 -3.58 -2.87 13.11
N ALA A 145 -3.01 -2.00 12.26
CA ALA A 145 -3.69 -1.50 11.07
C ALA A 145 -3.87 -2.60 10.01
N PHE A 146 -2.87 -3.47 9.84
CA PHE A 146 -2.98 -4.65 8.99
C PHE A 146 -4.11 -5.58 9.44
N GLU A 147 -4.23 -5.87 10.74
CA GLU A 147 -5.29 -6.72 11.28
C GLU A 147 -6.68 -6.13 11.03
N ALA A 148 -6.83 -4.79 11.13
CA ALA A 148 -8.07 -4.11 10.78
C ALA A 148 -8.43 -4.31 9.30
N CYS A 149 -7.44 -4.25 8.40
CA CYS A 149 -7.65 -4.57 6.98
C CYS A 149 -8.06 -6.03 6.77
N VAL A 150 -7.43 -6.99 7.47
CA VAL A 150 -7.80 -8.42 7.39
C VAL A 150 -9.26 -8.64 7.80
N ARG A 151 -9.71 -8.02 8.88
CA ARG A 151 -11.13 -8.08 9.31
C ARG A 151 -12.06 -7.52 8.25
N ALA A 152 -11.75 -6.33 7.73
CA ALA A 152 -12.55 -5.69 6.68
C ALA A 152 -12.61 -6.54 5.39
N ALA A 153 -11.49 -7.16 4.99
CA ALA A 153 -11.43 -8.08 3.86
C ALA A 153 -12.36 -9.28 4.09
N THR A 154 -12.30 -9.90 5.27
CA THR A 154 -13.15 -11.03 5.65
C THR A 154 -14.62 -10.66 5.53
N GLU A 155 -15.05 -9.56 6.15
CA GLU A 155 -16.44 -9.10 6.09
C GLU A 155 -16.91 -8.86 4.65
N ARG A 156 -16.08 -8.28 3.80
CA ARG A 156 -16.43 -8.01 2.40
C ARG A 156 -16.53 -9.27 1.57
N LEU A 157 -15.56 -10.18 1.70
CA LEU A 157 -15.51 -11.42 0.93
C LEU A 157 -16.61 -12.42 1.31
N TYR A 158 -17.03 -12.46 2.60
CA TYR A 158 -18.10 -13.35 3.04
C TYR A 158 -19.50 -12.77 2.79
N ARG A 159 -19.70 -11.43 2.89
CA ARG A 159 -20.99 -10.82 2.55
C ARG A 159 -21.36 -10.95 1.07
N THR A 160 -20.38 -11.08 0.19
CA THR A 160 -20.62 -11.24 -1.25
C THR A 160 -21.04 -12.68 -1.62
N ARG A 161 -20.96 -13.62 -0.66
CA ARG A 161 -21.33 -15.04 -0.85
C ARG A 161 -22.69 -15.42 -0.24
N ALA A 162 -23.33 -14.51 0.47
CA ALA A 162 -24.67 -14.64 1.03
C ALA A 162 -25.69 -13.87 0.20
#